data_7fd1d2255f5dfdc9a5edd61e70afac1f
#
_entry.id   7fd1d2255f5dfdc9a5edd61e70afac1f
#
_cell.length_a   1.000
_cell.length_b   1.000
_cell.length_c   1.000
_cell.angle_alpha   90.00
_cell.angle_beta   90.00
_cell.angle_gamma   90.00
#
_symmetry.space_group_name_H-M   'P 1'
#
loop_
_entity.id
_entity.type
_entity.pdbx_description
1 polymer ?
#
loop_
_entity_poly.entity_id
_entity_poly.type
_entity_poly.pdbx_seq_one_letter_code
_entity_poly.pdbx_strand_id
1 'polypeptide(L)'
;QEYWISWRENQRAKIAHAAKHSKFVKELRKAQELGDRTFYQRAFLDSRGRVYLSRSRVNYQAGDLCRGLMEFAEGKQVRKKDMKYLWIHLGNITGVKGDAKNKEAEAKKQKPKFLRWGRNPAKTYDQWKGVSDPWQCIRACIELVALEKNPKHKSHLIVEIDQSTSCLQHIALIRGDEKLARRVNLGPDYNDIYLEIAGTMPELDGLAESDKRKIIKMVLVP
;
A
#
# COMPACT_ATOMS: atom_id res chain seq x y z
N GLN A 1 -16.72 36.50 9.84
CA GLN A 1 -16.87 35.01 10.06
C GLN A 1 -15.86 34.21 9.23
N GLU A 2 -15.70 34.49 7.95
CA GLU A 2 -14.74 33.80 7.04
C GLU A 2 -13.29 33.91 7.50
N TYR A 3 -12.87 35.09 7.99
CA TYR A 3 -11.50 35.27 8.51
C TYR A 3 -11.19 34.31 9.68
N TRP A 4 -12.09 34.15 10.63
CA TRP A 4 -11.89 33.26 11.78
C TRP A 4 -11.90 31.78 11.41
N ILE A 5 -12.68 31.38 10.39
CA ILE A 5 -12.69 30.03 9.85
C ILE A 5 -11.35 29.74 9.21
N SER A 6 -10.88 30.60 8.30
CA SER A 6 -9.59 30.47 7.61
C SER A 6 -8.42 30.46 8.61
N TRP A 7 -8.44 31.31 9.64
CA TRP A 7 -7.42 31.30 10.70
C TRP A 7 -7.38 29.98 11.47
N ARG A 8 -8.55 29.44 11.86
CA ARG A 8 -8.64 28.16 12.57
C ARG A 8 -8.15 26.99 11.70
N GLU A 9 -8.49 26.98 10.44
CA GLU A 9 -8.01 25.96 9.48
C GLU A 9 -6.51 26.03 9.33
N ASN A 10 -5.93 27.22 9.23
CA ASN A 10 -4.49 27.41 9.13
C ASN A 10 -3.76 26.95 10.41
N GLN A 11 -4.30 27.23 11.60
CA GLN A 11 -3.75 26.70 12.86
C GLN A 11 -3.81 25.17 12.94
N ARG A 12 -4.96 24.57 12.54
CA ARG A 12 -5.10 23.11 12.48
C ARG A 12 -4.11 22.49 11.50
N ALA A 13 -3.90 23.09 10.34
CA ALA A 13 -2.92 22.64 9.35
C ALA A 13 -1.48 22.69 9.90
N LYS A 14 -1.10 23.77 10.59
CA LYS A 14 0.22 23.91 11.24
C LYS A 14 0.43 22.84 12.32
N ILE A 15 -0.56 22.59 13.17
CA ILE A 15 -0.49 21.56 14.21
C ILE A 15 -0.37 20.17 13.59
N ALA A 16 -1.18 19.88 12.57
CA ALA A 16 -1.13 18.62 11.86
C ALA A 16 0.22 18.39 11.16
N HIS A 17 0.79 19.43 10.56
CA HIS A 17 2.12 19.38 9.95
C HIS A 17 3.21 19.09 10.99
N ALA A 18 3.21 19.81 12.11
CA ALA A 18 4.17 19.60 13.19
C ALA A 18 4.06 18.17 13.78
N ALA A 19 2.85 17.65 13.95
CA ALA A 19 2.62 16.29 14.42
C ALA A 19 3.15 15.23 13.42
N LYS A 20 2.91 15.41 12.12
CA LYS A 20 3.46 14.54 11.06
C LYS A 20 4.97 14.56 11.05
N HIS A 21 5.58 15.75 11.14
CA HIS A 21 7.03 15.89 11.20
C HIS A 21 7.62 15.22 12.45
N SER A 22 7.03 15.44 13.62
CA SER A 22 7.46 14.79 14.87
C SER A 22 7.36 13.26 14.78
N LYS A 23 6.29 12.74 14.19
CA LYS A 23 6.14 11.30 13.96
C LYS A 23 7.25 10.78 13.05
N PHE A 24 7.48 11.41 11.92
CA PHE A 24 8.51 11.06 10.95
C PHE A 24 9.91 10.99 11.60
N VAL A 25 10.31 12.03 12.35
CA VAL A 25 11.60 12.07 13.04
C VAL A 25 11.73 10.94 14.07
N LYS A 26 10.65 10.66 14.82
CA LYS A 26 10.64 9.58 15.82
C LYS A 26 10.74 8.18 15.18
N GLU A 27 10.10 7.97 14.02
CA GLU A 27 10.20 6.73 13.26
C GLU A 27 11.62 6.52 12.73
N LEU A 28 12.24 7.55 12.14
CA LEU A 28 13.63 7.51 11.68
C LEU A 28 14.62 7.21 12.81
N ARG A 29 14.52 7.92 13.94
CA ARG A 29 15.38 7.66 15.11
C ARG A 29 15.26 6.22 15.57
N LYS A 30 14.04 5.70 15.63
CA LYS A 30 13.83 4.30 16.05
C LYS A 30 14.42 3.31 15.05
N ALA A 31 14.30 3.58 13.76
CA ALA A 31 14.94 2.77 12.73
C ALA A 31 16.47 2.81 12.84
N GLN A 32 17.06 3.98 13.07
CA GLN A 32 18.51 4.14 13.32
C GLN A 32 18.98 3.40 14.57
N GLU A 33 18.20 3.43 15.67
CA GLU A 33 18.50 2.67 16.90
C GLU A 33 18.48 1.15 16.65
N LEU A 34 17.58 0.68 15.80
CA LEU A 34 17.49 -0.73 15.43
C LEU A 34 18.67 -1.13 14.54
N GLY A 35 19.06 -0.25 13.59
CA GLY A 35 20.13 -0.51 12.65
C GLY A 35 19.89 -1.83 11.90
N ASP A 36 20.95 -2.63 11.75
CA ASP A 36 20.92 -3.93 11.08
C ASP A 36 20.58 -5.09 12.00
N ARG A 37 20.11 -4.81 13.22
CA ARG A 37 19.77 -5.88 14.19
C ARG A 37 18.45 -6.54 13.81
N THR A 38 18.44 -7.85 13.83
CA THR A 38 17.18 -8.62 13.74
C THR A 38 16.32 -8.32 14.96
N PHE A 39 15.07 -7.99 14.74
CA PHE A 39 14.09 -7.74 15.79
C PHE A 39 12.78 -8.47 15.48
N TYR A 40 12.02 -8.71 16.53
CA TYR A 40 10.73 -9.40 16.47
C TYR A 40 9.61 -8.47 16.91
N GLN A 41 8.48 -8.61 16.25
CA GLN A 41 7.30 -7.80 16.57
C GLN A 41 6.33 -8.61 17.43
N ARG A 42 5.93 -8.05 18.57
CA ARG A 42 4.90 -8.64 19.41
C ARG A 42 3.54 -8.39 18.80
N ALA A 43 2.75 -9.45 18.67
CA ALA A 43 1.38 -9.37 18.18
C ALA A 43 0.39 -9.64 19.34
N PHE A 44 -0.81 -9.08 19.23
CA PHE A 44 -1.93 -9.37 20.11
C PHE A 44 -3.23 -9.39 19.31
N LEU A 45 -4.25 -10.04 19.86
CA LEU A 45 -5.60 -10.05 19.30
C LEU A 45 -6.45 -8.98 19.98
N ASP A 46 -7.21 -8.23 19.19
CA ASP A 46 -8.25 -7.36 19.75
C ASP A 46 -9.53 -8.16 20.08
N SER A 47 -10.54 -7.50 20.65
CA SER A 47 -11.82 -8.11 21.00
C SER A 47 -12.61 -8.66 19.80
N ARG A 48 -12.24 -8.28 18.58
CA ARG A 48 -12.85 -8.74 17.32
C ARG A 48 -12.05 -9.86 16.66
N GLY A 49 -11.00 -10.36 17.32
CA GLY A 49 -10.11 -11.40 16.78
C GLY A 49 -9.15 -10.91 15.69
N ARG A 50 -8.94 -9.61 15.55
CA ARG A 50 -7.95 -9.06 14.60
C ARG A 50 -6.57 -9.01 15.23
N VAL A 51 -5.56 -9.39 14.47
CA VAL A 51 -4.16 -9.33 14.91
C VAL A 51 -3.62 -7.91 14.74
N TYR A 52 -3.15 -7.35 15.84
CA TYR A 52 -2.44 -6.09 15.86
C TYR A 52 -1.03 -6.27 16.42
N LEU A 53 -0.13 -5.43 15.94
CA LEU A 53 1.21 -5.36 16.50
C LEU A 53 1.23 -4.44 17.73
N SER A 54 2.00 -4.82 18.72
CA SER A 54 2.20 -3.95 19.87
C SER A 54 2.80 -2.61 19.41
N ARG A 55 2.58 -1.55 20.20
CA ARG A 55 2.89 -0.16 19.87
C ARG A 55 4.40 0.13 19.66
N SER A 56 5.07 -0.71 18.87
CA SER A 56 6.38 -0.36 18.32
C SER A 56 6.21 0.75 17.28
N ARG A 57 7.08 1.74 17.29
CA ARG A 57 7.05 2.83 16.29
C ARG A 57 7.39 2.34 14.90
N VAL A 58 8.23 1.33 14.79
CA VAL A 58 8.61 0.68 13.53
C VAL A 58 7.97 -0.70 13.49
N ASN A 59 6.95 -0.85 12.66
CA ASN A 59 6.24 -2.11 12.46
C ASN A 59 5.58 -2.13 11.07
N TYR A 60 5.23 -3.31 10.56
CA TYR A 60 4.67 -3.46 9.21
C TYR A 60 3.18 -3.05 9.09
N GLN A 61 2.49 -2.75 10.19
CA GLN A 61 1.17 -2.10 10.18
C GLN A 61 1.25 -0.56 10.26
N ALA A 62 2.45 -0.01 10.36
CA ALA A 62 2.69 1.42 10.38
C ALA A 62 2.59 2.04 8.97
N GLY A 63 2.85 3.34 8.87
CA GLY A 63 2.81 4.06 7.60
C GLY A 63 3.92 3.67 6.63
N ASP A 64 3.84 4.21 5.42
CA ASP A 64 4.71 3.95 4.28
C ASP A 64 6.21 4.04 4.61
N LEU A 65 6.64 5.06 5.36
CA LEU A 65 8.04 5.20 5.78
C LEU A 65 8.56 3.97 6.53
N CYS A 66 7.82 3.52 7.55
CA CYS A 66 8.23 2.36 8.34
C CYS A 66 8.32 1.09 7.51
N ARG A 67 7.33 0.87 6.61
CA ARG A 67 7.31 -0.27 5.71
C ARG A 67 8.45 -0.22 4.71
N GLY A 68 8.79 0.96 4.19
CA GLY A 68 9.93 1.16 3.29
C GLY A 68 11.30 0.98 3.96
N LEU A 69 11.40 1.19 5.27
CA LEU A 69 12.64 1.02 6.04
C LEU A 69 12.88 -0.41 6.52
N MET A 70 11.83 -1.25 6.58
CA MET A 70 11.95 -2.62 7.08
C MET A 70 12.30 -3.61 5.98
N GLU A 71 12.97 -4.67 6.40
CA GLU A 71 13.35 -5.81 5.58
C GLU A 71 13.08 -7.11 6.31
N PHE A 72 12.89 -8.20 5.56
CA PHE A 72 12.95 -9.54 6.14
C PHE A 72 14.38 -9.87 6.55
N ALA A 73 14.58 -10.43 7.74
CA ALA A 73 15.90 -10.86 8.23
C ALA A 73 16.53 -11.92 7.29
N GLU A 74 15.71 -12.82 6.76
CA GLU A 74 16.15 -13.84 5.81
C GLU A 74 15.74 -13.46 4.38
N GLY A 75 16.73 -13.22 3.52
CA GLY A 75 16.50 -12.97 2.10
C GLY A 75 16.30 -14.25 1.30
N LYS A 76 15.50 -14.16 0.25
CA LYS A 76 15.30 -15.26 -0.71
C LYS A 76 15.69 -14.85 -2.12
N GLN A 77 16.31 -15.79 -2.86
CA GLN A 77 16.62 -15.55 -4.26
C GLN A 77 15.34 -15.44 -5.09
N VAL A 78 15.22 -14.36 -5.83
CA VAL A 78 14.07 -14.11 -6.71
C VAL A 78 14.27 -14.86 -8.03
N ARG A 79 13.43 -15.86 -8.29
CA ARG A 79 13.43 -16.61 -9.56
C ARG A 79 12.70 -15.80 -10.64
N LYS A 80 12.98 -16.05 -11.91
CA LYS A 80 12.31 -15.37 -13.05
C LYS A 80 10.77 -15.38 -12.93
N LYS A 81 10.19 -16.50 -12.50
CA LYS A 81 8.74 -16.64 -12.30
C LYS A 81 8.21 -15.79 -11.16
N ASP A 82 9.04 -15.44 -10.19
CA ASP A 82 8.65 -14.69 -8.98
C ASP A 82 8.75 -13.17 -9.21
N MET A 83 9.45 -12.73 -10.26
CA MET A 83 9.56 -11.32 -10.64
C MET A 83 8.21 -10.64 -10.86
N LYS A 84 7.17 -11.39 -11.22
CA LYS A 84 5.80 -10.85 -11.36
C LYS A 84 5.29 -10.20 -10.07
N TYR A 85 5.66 -10.75 -8.90
CA TYR A 85 5.22 -10.18 -7.61
C TYR A 85 5.86 -8.83 -7.33
N LEU A 86 7.12 -8.64 -7.72
CA LEU A 86 7.77 -7.33 -7.64
C LEU A 86 7.09 -6.30 -8.55
N TRP A 87 6.72 -6.70 -9.77
CA TRP A 87 5.99 -5.80 -10.69
C TRP A 87 4.59 -5.47 -10.18
N ILE A 88 3.85 -6.45 -9.66
CA ILE A 88 2.54 -6.22 -9.05
C ILE A 88 2.68 -5.27 -7.85
N HIS A 89 3.69 -5.47 -7.01
CA HIS A 89 3.97 -4.61 -5.87
C HIS A 89 4.27 -3.16 -6.33
N LEU A 90 5.16 -2.98 -7.31
CA LEU A 90 5.41 -1.66 -7.90
C LEU A 90 4.14 -1.01 -8.46
N GLY A 91 3.27 -1.78 -9.12
CA GLY A 91 1.96 -1.31 -9.57
C GLY A 91 1.07 -0.86 -8.41
N ASN A 92 1.00 -1.64 -7.33
CA ASN A 92 0.21 -1.29 -6.14
C ASN A 92 0.67 0.02 -5.51
N ILE A 93 1.95 0.12 -5.17
CA ILE A 93 2.53 1.28 -4.46
C ILE A 93 2.63 2.55 -5.32
N THR A 94 2.52 2.44 -6.63
CA THR A 94 2.41 3.59 -7.54
C THR A 94 0.97 3.96 -7.87
N GLY A 95 -0.01 3.22 -7.32
CA GLY A 95 -1.44 3.55 -7.46
C GLY A 95 -2.10 3.05 -8.73
N VAL A 96 -1.48 2.10 -9.46
CA VAL A 96 -2.10 1.48 -10.64
C VAL A 96 -3.35 0.71 -10.21
N LYS A 97 -4.46 0.99 -10.88
CA LYS A 97 -5.75 0.32 -10.65
C LYS A 97 -5.88 -0.94 -11.49
N GLY A 98 -6.84 -1.80 -11.14
CA GLY A 98 -7.12 -3.02 -11.87
C GLY A 98 -6.61 -4.30 -11.20
N ASP A 99 -6.63 -5.38 -11.95
CA ASP A 99 -6.19 -6.70 -11.51
C ASP A 99 -4.66 -6.84 -11.44
N ALA A 100 -4.20 -7.97 -10.96
CA ALA A 100 -2.77 -8.25 -10.84
C ALA A 100 -2.04 -8.24 -12.19
N LYS A 101 -2.70 -8.70 -13.27
CA LYS A 101 -2.12 -8.72 -14.62
C LYS A 101 -1.93 -7.31 -15.16
N ASN A 102 -2.94 -6.45 -14.99
CA ASN A 102 -2.85 -5.05 -15.40
C ASN A 102 -1.75 -4.32 -14.62
N LYS A 103 -1.70 -4.50 -13.30
CA LYS A 103 -0.66 -3.89 -12.45
C LYS A 103 0.75 -4.33 -12.86
N GLU A 104 0.94 -5.62 -13.14
CA GLU A 104 2.20 -6.15 -13.66
C GLU A 104 2.59 -5.53 -15.00
N ALA A 105 1.65 -5.49 -15.94
CA ALA A 105 1.89 -4.94 -17.28
C ALA A 105 2.24 -3.45 -17.25
N GLU A 106 1.47 -2.65 -16.51
CA GLU A 106 1.70 -1.21 -16.40
C GLU A 106 3.00 -0.89 -15.65
N ALA A 107 3.34 -1.64 -14.60
CA ALA A 107 4.62 -1.48 -13.93
C ALA A 107 5.81 -1.85 -14.83
N LYS A 108 5.71 -2.92 -15.61
CA LYS A 108 6.75 -3.32 -16.58
C LYS A 108 7.02 -2.26 -17.64
N LYS A 109 5.98 -1.58 -18.14
CA LYS A 109 6.14 -0.45 -19.09
C LYS A 109 6.98 0.68 -18.49
N GLN A 110 6.90 0.88 -17.18
CA GLN A 110 7.62 1.93 -16.47
C GLN A 110 9.02 1.50 -15.97
N LYS A 111 9.50 0.31 -16.33
CA LYS A 111 10.81 -0.23 -15.90
C LYS A 111 11.97 0.78 -16.02
N PRO A 112 12.18 1.49 -17.15
CA PRO A 112 13.29 2.44 -17.25
C PRO A 112 13.22 3.57 -16.22
N LYS A 113 12.01 4.02 -15.88
CA LYS A 113 11.74 5.04 -14.87
C LYS A 113 12.11 4.52 -13.48
N PHE A 114 11.67 3.31 -13.10
CA PHE A 114 11.97 2.71 -11.80
C PHE A 114 13.47 2.44 -11.61
N LEU A 115 14.15 1.98 -12.64
CA LEU A 115 15.61 1.81 -12.60
C LEU A 115 16.35 3.12 -12.40
N ARG A 116 15.91 4.20 -13.05
CA ARG A 116 16.48 5.54 -12.85
C ARG A 116 16.28 6.01 -11.41
N TRP A 117 15.10 5.82 -10.85
CA TRP A 117 14.79 6.17 -9.47
C TRP A 117 15.64 5.36 -8.48
N GLY A 118 15.73 4.05 -8.66
CA GLY A 118 16.52 3.19 -7.78
C GLY A 118 18.02 3.43 -7.84
N ARG A 119 18.55 3.85 -9.00
CA ARG A 119 19.98 4.19 -9.15
C ARG A 119 20.37 5.51 -8.49
N ASN A 120 19.46 6.48 -8.47
CA ASN A 120 19.72 7.83 -7.95
C ASN A 120 18.52 8.37 -7.16
N PRO A 121 18.19 7.76 -5.99
CA PRO A 121 16.98 8.11 -5.24
C PRO A 121 16.88 9.61 -4.90
N ALA A 122 17.97 10.18 -4.36
CA ALA A 122 17.98 11.57 -3.92
C ALA A 122 17.80 12.54 -5.11
N LYS A 123 18.49 12.30 -6.23
CA LYS A 123 18.39 13.17 -7.41
C LYS A 123 17.03 13.10 -8.12
N THR A 124 16.30 12.01 -7.90
CA THR A 124 14.98 11.79 -8.51
C THR A 124 13.82 11.98 -7.54
N TYR A 125 14.07 12.52 -6.35
CA TYR A 125 13.09 12.70 -5.28
C TYR A 125 11.78 13.34 -5.76
N ASP A 126 11.87 14.45 -6.50
CA ASP A 126 10.70 15.16 -7.01
C ASP A 126 9.82 14.35 -7.95
N GLN A 127 10.36 13.28 -8.55
CA GLN A 127 9.66 12.43 -9.49
C GLN A 127 8.86 11.31 -8.79
N TRP A 128 9.32 10.84 -7.61
CA TRP A 128 8.68 9.73 -6.92
C TRP A 128 7.98 10.12 -5.61
N LYS A 129 8.24 11.29 -5.04
CA LYS A 129 7.59 11.75 -3.79
C LYS A 129 6.07 11.82 -3.85
N GLY A 130 5.49 11.94 -5.05
CA GLY A 130 4.04 12.08 -5.28
C GLY A 130 3.31 10.78 -5.57
N VAL A 131 3.98 9.60 -5.55
CA VAL A 131 3.28 8.31 -5.69
C VAL A 131 2.53 7.95 -4.41
N SER A 132 1.66 6.94 -4.47
CA SER A 132 0.81 6.56 -3.33
C SER A 132 1.62 6.21 -2.08
N ASP A 133 2.65 5.39 -2.24
CA ASP A 133 3.52 4.91 -1.15
C ASP A 133 5.00 5.15 -1.54
N PRO A 134 5.51 6.41 -1.40
CA PRO A 134 6.79 6.80 -1.97
C PRO A 134 8.00 6.07 -1.36
N TRP A 135 8.01 5.80 -0.07
CA TRP A 135 9.14 5.13 0.59
C TRP A 135 9.24 3.66 0.23
N GLN A 136 8.12 2.96 0.17
CA GLN A 136 8.08 1.59 -0.35
C GLN A 136 8.44 1.55 -1.84
N CYS A 137 7.97 2.54 -2.61
CA CYS A 137 8.28 2.64 -4.03
C CYS A 137 9.78 2.74 -4.28
N ILE A 138 10.46 3.68 -3.59
CA ILE A 138 11.90 3.83 -3.79
C ILE A 138 12.68 2.60 -3.31
N ARG A 139 12.24 1.95 -2.22
CA ARG A 139 12.81 0.70 -1.75
C ARG A 139 12.69 -0.42 -2.80
N ALA A 140 11.52 -0.57 -3.40
CA ALA A 140 11.31 -1.55 -4.47
C ALA A 140 12.10 -1.22 -5.75
N CYS A 141 12.30 0.07 -6.06
CA CYS A 141 13.15 0.49 -7.17
C CYS A 141 14.63 0.17 -6.93
N ILE A 142 15.14 0.34 -5.71
CA ILE A 142 16.50 -0.05 -5.32
C ILE A 142 16.67 -1.56 -5.46
N GLU A 143 15.69 -2.32 -5.00
CA GLU A 143 15.68 -3.78 -5.12
C GLU A 143 15.69 -4.23 -6.59
N LEU A 144 14.90 -3.58 -7.45
CA LEU A 144 14.90 -3.86 -8.89
C LEU A 144 16.28 -3.63 -9.52
N VAL A 145 17.01 -2.58 -9.11
CA VAL A 145 18.37 -2.30 -9.57
C VAL A 145 19.34 -3.36 -9.08
N ALA A 146 19.21 -3.84 -7.84
CA ALA A 146 20.05 -4.89 -7.28
C ALA A 146 19.86 -6.21 -8.05
N LEU A 147 18.62 -6.59 -8.34
CA LEU A 147 18.26 -7.77 -9.12
C LEU A 147 18.76 -7.70 -10.58
N GLU A 148 18.75 -6.52 -11.19
CA GLU A 148 19.31 -6.33 -12.54
C GLU A 148 20.83 -6.51 -12.56
N LYS A 149 21.53 -6.01 -11.54
CA LYS A 149 22.98 -6.14 -11.44
C LYS A 149 23.42 -7.55 -11.09
N ASN A 150 22.67 -8.24 -10.25
CA ASN A 150 22.98 -9.58 -9.78
C ASN A 150 21.75 -10.48 -9.75
N PRO A 151 21.56 -11.36 -10.75
CA PRO A 151 20.42 -12.30 -10.77
C PRO A 151 20.40 -13.31 -9.61
N LYS A 152 21.50 -13.46 -8.86
CA LYS A 152 21.59 -14.30 -7.66
C LYS A 152 21.36 -13.51 -6.38
N HIS A 153 21.00 -12.22 -6.49
CA HIS A 153 20.69 -11.37 -5.33
C HIS A 153 19.56 -11.98 -4.49
N LYS A 154 19.75 -11.99 -3.18
CA LYS A 154 18.72 -12.40 -2.23
C LYS A 154 17.90 -11.16 -1.84
N SER A 155 16.64 -11.16 -2.17
CA SER A 155 15.73 -10.09 -1.81
C SER A 155 15.28 -10.22 -0.38
N HIS A 156 15.32 -9.11 0.34
CA HIS A 156 14.76 -8.93 1.68
C HIS A 156 13.50 -8.05 1.66
N LEU A 157 13.03 -7.71 0.45
CA LEU A 157 11.91 -6.80 0.26
C LEU A 157 10.62 -7.35 0.84
N ILE A 158 9.91 -6.53 1.61
CA ILE A 158 8.56 -6.80 2.06
C ILE A 158 7.59 -6.46 0.94
N VAL A 159 6.82 -7.45 0.49
CA VAL A 159 5.74 -7.28 -0.49
C VAL A 159 4.41 -7.47 0.22
N GLU A 160 3.56 -6.46 0.17
CA GLU A 160 2.24 -6.51 0.77
C GLU A 160 1.20 -7.07 -0.20
N ILE A 161 0.34 -7.93 0.33
CA ILE A 161 -0.82 -8.46 -0.37
C ILE A 161 -2.04 -8.10 0.45
N ASP A 162 -2.99 -7.39 -0.16
CA ASP A 162 -4.24 -6.99 0.47
C ASP A 162 -5.42 -7.66 -0.24
N GLN A 163 -6.42 -8.06 0.55
CA GLN A 163 -7.69 -8.59 0.05
C GLN A 163 -8.68 -7.46 -0.15
N SER A 164 -9.38 -7.48 -1.27
CA SER A 164 -10.54 -6.63 -1.47
C SER A 164 -11.79 -7.28 -0.88
N THR A 165 -12.53 -6.55 -0.03
CA THR A 165 -13.85 -6.99 0.47
C THR A 165 -13.87 -8.34 1.20
N SER A 166 -12.88 -8.63 2.04
CA SER A 166 -12.71 -9.95 2.70
C SER A 166 -13.97 -10.45 3.42
N CYS A 167 -14.74 -9.56 4.06
CA CYS A 167 -16.00 -9.93 4.72
C CYS A 167 -17.00 -10.55 3.74
N LEU A 168 -17.25 -9.91 2.60
CA LEU A 168 -18.17 -10.43 1.59
C LEU A 168 -17.63 -11.70 0.91
N GLN A 169 -16.30 -11.84 0.80
CA GLN A 169 -15.68 -13.07 0.31
C GLN A 169 -15.97 -14.25 1.26
N HIS A 170 -15.83 -14.03 2.58
CA HIS A 170 -16.16 -15.06 3.56
C HIS A 170 -17.65 -15.42 3.54
N ILE A 171 -18.54 -14.44 3.42
CA ILE A 171 -19.99 -14.68 3.29
C ILE A 171 -20.29 -15.50 2.04
N ALA A 172 -19.70 -15.16 0.90
CA ALA A 172 -19.89 -15.91 -0.34
C ALA A 172 -19.46 -17.38 -0.20
N LEU A 173 -18.31 -17.63 0.44
CA LEU A 173 -17.79 -18.97 0.69
C LEU A 173 -18.70 -19.77 1.64
N ILE A 174 -19.11 -19.18 2.77
CA ILE A 174 -19.96 -19.84 3.77
C ILE A 174 -21.32 -20.22 3.18
N ARG A 175 -21.87 -19.35 2.32
CA ARG A 175 -23.18 -19.57 1.68
C ARG A 175 -23.12 -20.44 0.41
N GLY A 176 -21.94 -20.73 -0.11
CA GLY A 176 -21.78 -21.34 -1.42
C GLY A 176 -22.36 -20.49 -2.57
N ASP A 177 -22.35 -19.15 -2.40
CA ASP A 177 -22.92 -18.22 -3.36
C ASP A 177 -21.89 -17.89 -4.45
N GLU A 178 -21.92 -18.68 -5.54
CA GLU A 178 -21.00 -18.47 -6.67
C GLU A 178 -21.17 -17.10 -7.35
N LYS A 179 -22.39 -16.57 -7.40
CA LYS A 179 -22.67 -15.28 -8.02
C LYS A 179 -21.99 -14.15 -7.21
N LEU A 180 -22.15 -14.17 -5.89
CA LEU A 180 -21.46 -13.23 -5.01
C LEU A 180 -19.93 -13.43 -5.06
N ALA A 181 -19.48 -14.69 -5.07
CA ALA A 181 -18.05 -15.01 -5.13
C ALA A 181 -17.34 -14.35 -6.33
N ARG A 182 -17.96 -14.41 -7.52
CA ARG A 182 -17.42 -13.74 -8.73
C ARG A 182 -17.38 -12.21 -8.56
N ARG A 183 -18.41 -11.61 -7.96
CA ARG A 183 -18.50 -10.17 -7.76
C ARG A 183 -17.49 -9.62 -6.74
N VAL A 184 -16.98 -10.45 -5.85
CA VAL A 184 -16.02 -10.09 -4.80
C VAL A 184 -14.60 -10.63 -5.03
N ASN A 185 -14.26 -10.91 -6.27
CA ASN A 185 -12.93 -11.36 -6.70
C ASN A 185 -12.45 -12.72 -6.15
N LEU A 186 -13.36 -13.65 -5.93
CA LEU A 186 -13.04 -15.07 -5.72
C LEU A 186 -13.00 -15.87 -7.05
N GLY A 187 -13.38 -15.24 -8.16
CA GLY A 187 -13.28 -15.77 -9.51
C GLY A 187 -12.06 -15.25 -10.26
N PRO A 188 -11.90 -15.65 -11.53
CA PRO A 188 -10.77 -15.23 -12.36
C PRO A 188 -10.86 -13.77 -12.81
N ASP A 189 -12.05 -13.18 -12.80
CA ASP A 189 -12.31 -11.83 -13.30
C ASP A 189 -12.23 -10.82 -12.16
N TYR A 190 -11.58 -9.67 -12.43
CA TYR A 190 -11.55 -8.58 -11.49
C TYR A 190 -12.85 -7.77 -11.54
N ASN A 191 -13.45 -7.51 -10.38
CA ASN A 191 -14.60 -6.64 -10.23
C ASN A 191 -14.43 -5.69 -9.03
N ASP A 192 -14.88 -4.44 -9.16
CA ASP A 192 -15.01 -3.52 -8.02
C ASP A 192 -16.47 -3.46 -7.58
N ILE A 193 -16.84 -4.30 -6.63
CA ILE A 193 -18.20 -4.40 -6.11
C ILE A 193 -18.74 -3.05 -5.58
N TYR A 194 -17.87 -2.16 -5.08
CA TYR A 194 -18.30 -0.85 -4.61
C TYR A 194 -18.77 0.04 -5.76
N LEU A 195 -18.07 0.00 -6.90
CA LEU A 195 -18.48 0.74 -8.10
C LEU A 195 -19.71 0.09 -8.75
N GLU A 196 -19.79 -1.24 -8.72
CA GLU A 196 -20.96 -1.96 -9.22
C GLU A 196 -22.22 -1.56 -8.44
N ILE A 197 -22.16 -1.54 -7.10
CA ILE A 197 -23.28 -1.09 -6.26
C ILE A 197 -23.56 0.40 -6.49
N ALA A 198 -22.54 1.24 -6.58
CA ALA A 198 -22.72 2.68 -6.85
C ALA A 198 -23.46 2.93 -8.16
N GLY A 199 -23.24 2.09 -9.18
CA GLY A 199 -23.95 2.17 -10.47
C GLY A 199 -25.44 1.82 -10.42
N THR A 200 -25.92 1.23 -9.31
CA THR A 200 -27.36 1.00 -9.08
C THR A 200 -28.06 2.13 -8.34
N MET A 201 -27.33 3.21 -7.99
CA MET A 201 -27.80 4.31 -7.17
C MET A 201 -27.79 5.63 -7.97
N PRO A 202 -28.93 6.06 -8.54
CA PRO A 202 -29.02 7.30 -9.32
C PRO A 202 -28.58 8.54 -8.54
N GLU A 203 -28.71 8.53 -7.21
CA GLU A 203 -28.34 9.62 -6.30
C GLU A 203 -26.82 9.92 -6.34
N LEU A 204 -26.02 8.96 -6.80
CA LEU A 204 -24.58 9.12 -6.93
C LEU A 204 -24.15 9.53 -8.35
N ASP A 205 -25.08 9.68 -9.28
CA ASP A 205 -24.78 10.12 -10.63
C ASP A 205 -24.13 11.51 -10.63
N GLY A 206 -23.15 11.70 -11.50
CA GLY A 206 -22.37 12.95 -11.55
C GLY A 206 -21.19 13.02 -10.58
N LEU A 207 -21.09 12.15 -9.58
CA LEU A 207 -19.90 12.08 -8.72
C LEU A 207 -18.75 11.34 -9.41
N ALA A 208 -17.50 11.69 -9.07
CA ALA A 208 -16.32 10.96 -9.51
C ALA A 208 -16.33 9.51 -8.95
N GLU A 209 -15.84 8.54 -9.72
CA GLU A 209 -15.79 7.13 -9.31
C GLU A 209 -15.10 6.92 -7.96
N SER A 210 -14.04 7.69 -7.67
CA SER A 210 -13.34 7.65 -6.39
C SER A 210 -14.23 8.01 -5.20
N ASP A 211 -15.17 8.95 -5.39
CA ASP A 211 -16.08 9.41 -4.34
C ASP A 211 -17.27 8.48 -4.21
N LYS A 212 -17.83 8.01 -5.32
CA LYS A 212 -18.83 6.92 -5.35
C LYS A 212 -18.32 5.72 -4.55
N ARG A 213 -17.11 5.27 -4.85
CA ARG A 213 -16.47 4.15 -4.17
C ARG A 213 -16.28 4.36 -2.67
N LYS A 214 -15.89 5.58 -2.26
CA LYS A 214 -15.72 5.93 -0.83
C LYS A 214 -17.05 5.85 -0.07
N ILE A 215 -18.12 6.43 -0.65
CA ILE A 215 -19.46 6.44 -0.04
C ILE A 215 -19.94 5.02 0.20
N ILE A 216 -19.91 4.18 -0.85
CA ILE A 216 -20.36 2.79 -0.73
C ILE A 216 -19.49 1.99 0.24
N LYS A 217 -18.17 2.21 0.23
CA LYS A 217 -17.28 1.55 1.17
C LYS A 217 -17.58 1.90 2.63
N MET A 218 -17.91 3.15 2.95
CA MET A 218 -18.28 3.57 4.32
C MET A 218 -19.55 2.89 4.81
N VAL A 219 -20.49 2.58 3.92
CA VAL A 219 -21.75 1.91 4.27
C VAL A 219 -21.56 0.41 4.45
N LEU A 220 -20.76 -0.23 3.58
CA LEU A 220 -20.60 -1.69 3.55
C LEU A 220 -19.50 -2.21 4.50
N VAL A 221 -18.57 -1.35 4.90
CA VAL A 221 -17.43 -1.74 5.75
C VAL A 221 -17.37 -0.75 6.93
N PRO A 222 -18.20 -0.95 7.95
CA PRO A 222 -18.23 -0.12 9.15
C PRO A 222 -16.95 -0.26 10.00
#